data_0641245a25fb7afc4933e4d64b8f3cd2
#
_entry.id   0641245a25fb7afc4933e4d64b8f3cd2
#
_cell.length_a   1.000
_cell.length_b   1.000
_cell.length_c   1.000
_cell.angle_alpha   90.00
_cell.angle_beta   90.00
_cell.angle_gamma   90.00
#
_symmetry.space_group_name_H-M   'P 1'
#
loop_
_entity.id
_entity.type
_entity.pdbx_description
1 polymer ?
#
loop_
_entity_poly.entity_id
_entity_poly.type
_entity_poly.pdbx_seq_one_letter_code
_entity_poly.pdbx_strand_id
1 'polypeptide(L)'
;MVTRLEIKLLQLTKRQMRISVEDLRKEMPAESLDAELGSLQERGIVNLNHEFLELGSRQRVMLAEELVRTGRDAQQVSRLLSWQEFEEFVETALDQSGFQSVRHIVFKSKVGRREIDILAWNAVWILIVDCKHWSRALAYSRMKNAAEAQVERAHALAERPEIMQRHGISRIDLPMVPIILTLGEPRDRIIGRVPIVALSKFSSFLQEASPYADGILTIQVQTRSKQTSLLSHIPSQTRNRMPNLTQNAERRRP
;
A
#
# COMPACT_ATOMS: atom_id res chain seq x y z
N MET A 1 -28.99 4.11 12.05
CA MET A 1 -29.24 5.39 11.37
C MET A 1 -28.03 6.27 11.63
N VAL A 2 -27.27 6.66 10.60
CA VAL A 2 -26.06 7.49 10.79
C VAL A 2 -26.49 8.89 11.13
N THR A 3 -26.01 9.39 12.25
CA THR A 3 -26.47 10.66 12.78
C THR A 3 -25.69 11.84 12.20
N ARG A 4 -26.31 13.02 12.25
CA ARG A 4 -25.65 14.29 11.89
C ARG A 4 -24.46 14.58 12.82
N LEU A 5 -24.49 14.03 14.03
CA LEU A 5 -23.46 14.21 15.07
C LEU A 5 -22.10 13.67 14.63
N GLU A 6 -22.01 12.45 14.10
CA GLU A 6 -20.76 11.79 13.78
C GLU A 6 -19.93 12.56 12.75
N ILE A 7 -20.59 13.08 11.69
CA ILE A 7 -19.91 13.94 10.70
C ILE A 7 -19.45 15.26 11.36
N LYS A 8 -20.31 15.82 12.22
CA LYS A 8 -20.00 17.06 12.92
C LYS A 8 -18.80 16.90 13.85
N LEU A 9 -18.71 15.77 14.55
CA LEU A 9 -17.54 15.44 15.38
C LEU A 9 -16.27 15.38 14.56
N LEU A 10 -16.25 14.70 13.41
CA LEU A 10 -15.07 14.70 12.51
C LEU A 10 -14.70 16.10 12.02
N GLN A 11 -15.68 16.96 11.74
CA GLN A 11 -15.43 18.33 11.30
C GLN A 11 -14.80 19.18 12.41
N LEU A 12 -15.38 19.15 13.60
CA LEU A 12 -14.95 19.97 14.74
C LEU A 12 -13.58 19.53 15.27
N THR A 13 -13.33 18.21 15.30
CA THR A 13 -12.05 17.67 15.81
C THR A 13 -10.92 17.68 14.77
N LYS A 14 -11.13 18.16 13.57
CA LYS A 14 -10.07 18.22 12.53
C LYS A 14 -8.86 19.06 12.94
N ARG A 15 -9.06 20.08 13.78
CA ARG A 15 -8.01 21.01 14.23
C ARG A 15 -7.71 20.90 15.73
N GLN A 16 -8.59 20.25 16.48
CA GLN A 16 -8.47 20.11 17.93
C GLN A 16 -9.08 18.78 18.35
N MET A 17 -8.39 18.00 19.15
CA MET A 17 -8.88 16.70 19.60
C MET A 17 -9.96 16.79 20.70
N ARG A 18 -10.20 17.96 21.24
CA ARG A 18 -11.07 18.20 22.39
C ARG A 18 -12.13 19.25 22.04
N ILE A 19 -13.39 18.95 22.37
CA ILE A 19 -14.55 19.82 22.11
C ILE A 19 -15.34 19.96 23.41
N SER A 20 -15.88 21.18 23.69
CA SER A 20 -16.79 21.39 24.77
C SER A 20 -18.16 20.74 24.48
N VAL A 21 -18.68 19.98 25.42
CA VAL A 21 -20.04 19.39 25.34
C VAL A 21 -21.09 20.50 25.28
N GLU A 22 -20.86 21.62 25.94
CA GLU A 22 -21.77 22.78 25.91
C GLU A 22 -21.86 23.38 24.49
N ASP A 23 -20.75 23.44 23.75
CA ASP A 23 -20.76 23.93 22.38
C ASP A 23 -21.53 22.97 21.43
N LEU A 24 -21.42 21.67 21.65
CA LEU A 24 -22.24 20.68 20.93
C LEU A 24 -23.74 20.86 21.24
N ARG A 25 -24.11 21.13 22.49
CA ARG A 25 -25.50 21.33 22.90
C ARG A 25 -26.14 22.59 22.30
N LYS A 26 -25.32 23.60 21.94
CA LYS A 26 -25.83 24.80 21.23
C LYS A 26 -26.25 24.49 19.79
N GLU A 27 -25.67 23.43 19.21
CA GLU A 27 -25.89 23.09 17.80
C GLU A 27 -26.89 21.93 17.58
N MET A 28 -27.21 21.17 18.64
CA MET A 28 -28.04 19.96 18.55
C MET A 28 -29.05 19.88 19.74
N PRO A 29 -30.26 19.28 19.52
CA PRO A 29 -31.21 19.05 20.57
C PRO A 29 -30.62 18.16 21.69
N ALA A 30 -30.74 18.60 22.95
CA ALA A 30 -30.08 17.95 24.10
C ALA A 30 -30.46 16.48 24.31
N GLU A 31 -31.75 16.14 24.14
CA GLU A 31 -32.24 14.77 24.38
C GLU A 31 -31.66 13.72 23.45
N SER A 32 -31.43 14.06 22.17
CA SER A 32 -30.79 13.16 21.20
C SER A 32 -29.28 13.12 21.37
N LEU A 33 -28.67 14.25 21.75
CA LEU A 33 -27.21 14.37 21.88
C LEU A 33 -26.65 13.47 22.97
N ASP A 34 -27.25 13.48 24.17
CA ASP A 34 -26.74 12.71 25.30
C ASP A 34 -26.83 11.18 25.05
N ALA A 35 -27.90 10.72 24.42
CA ALA A 35 -28.07 9.32 24.02
C ALA A 35 -27.04 8.90 22.95
N GLU A 36 -26.80 9.74 21.94
CA GLU A 36 -25.85 9.48 20.88
C GLU A 36 -24.41 9.50 21.40
N LEU A 37 -24.05 10.46 22.26
CA LEU A 37 -22.73 10.53 22.89
C LEU A 37 -22.47 9.33 23.80
N GLY A 38 -23.46 8.89 24.56
CA GLY A 38 -23.37 7.67 25.37
C GLY A 38 -23.09 6.44 24.52
N SER A 39 -23.81 6.27 23.40
CA SER A 39 -23.58 5.18 22.45
C SER A 39 -22.17 5.23 21.83
N LEU A 40 -21.68 6.40 21.46
CA LEU A 40 -20.32 6.56 20.93
C LEU A 40 -19.24 6.23 21.98
N GLN A 41 -19.48 6.59 23.23
CA GLN A 41 -18.59 6.27 24.37
C GLN A 41 -18.55 4.76 24.64
N GLU A 42 -19.71 4.09 24.71
CA GLU A 42 -19.80 2.63 24.89
C GLU A 42 -19.04 1.87 23.80
N ARG A 43 -19.03 2.37 22.57
CA ARG A 43 -18.29 1.81 21.45
C ARG A 43 -16.80 2.19 21.44
N GLY A 44 -16.33 3.00 22.39
CA GLY A 44 -14.95 3.45 22.50
C GLY A 44 -14.52 4.46 21.42
N ILE A 45 -15.50 5.07 20.71
CA ILE A 45 -15.24 6.04 19.65
C ILE A 45 -14.92 7.42 20.23
N VAL A 46 -15.52 7.78 21.36
CA VAL A 46 -15.24 9.04 22.04
C VAL A 46 -14.85 8.81 23.50
N ASN A 47 -14.02 9.69 24.01
CA ASN A 47 -13.78 9.81 25.46
C ASN A 47 -14.58 11.01 25.95
N LEU A 48 -15.62 10.77 26.75
CA LEU A 48 -16.53 11.78 27.24
C LEU A 48 -16.32 11.98 28.75
N ASN A 49 -16.15 13.24 29.17
CA ASN A 49 -16.32 13.64 30.56
C ASN A 49 -17.44 14.69 30.65
N HIS A 50 -17.73 15.22 31.83
CA HIS A 50 -18.83 16.15 32.03
C HIS A 50 -18.74 17.45 31.22
N GLU A 51 -17.53 17.89 30.87
CA GLU A 51 -17.30 19.18 30.21
C GLU A 51 -16.83 19.02 28.77
N PHE A 52 -16.10 17.95 28.46
CA PHE A 52 -15.39 17.79 27.20
C PHE A 52 -15.57 16.41 26.61
N LEU A 53 -15.57 16.39 25.29
CA LEU A 53 -15.45 15.22 24.44
C LEU A 53 -14.09 15.24 23.76
N GLU A 54 -13.38 14.11 23.80
CA GLU A 54 -12.10 13.94 23.13
C GLU A 54 -12.18 12.85 22.04
N LEU A 55 -11.65 13.18 20.87
CA LEU A 55 -11.45 12.29 19.73
C LEU A 55 -9.98 12.34 19.28
N GLY A 56 -9.21 11.31 19.60
CA GLY A 56 -7.86 11.13 19.08
C GLY A 56 -7.87 10.61 17.63
N SER A 57 -6.70 10.59 16.97
CA SER A 57 -6.59 10.14 15.58
C SER A 57 -7.19 8.76 15.33
N ARG A 58 -6.91 7.78 16.19
CA ARG A 58 -7.48 6.44 16.07
C ARG A 58 -9.00 6.43 16.13
N GLN A 59 -9.60 7.16 17.07
CA GLN A 59 -11.04 7.27 17.20
C GLN A 59 -11.67 7.97 16.00
N ARG A 60 -10.99 8.96 15.41
CA ARG A 60 -11.45 9.64 14.19
C ARG A 60 -11.44 8.69 12.98
N VAL A 61 -10.42 7.82 12.86
CA VAL A 61 -10.38 6.78 11.82
C VAL A 61 -11.51 5.78 12.03
N MET A 62 -11.70 5.26 13.25
CA MET A 62 -12.81 4.35 13.59
C MET A 62 -14.18 4.96 13.23
N LEU A 63 -14.40 6.23 13.57
CA LEU A 63 -15.63 6.95 13.22
C LEU A 63 -15.80 7.11 11.71
N ALA A 64 -14.72 7.38 10.98
CA ALA A 64 -14.73 7.48 9.53
C ALA A 64 -15.08 6.13 8.86
N GLU A 65 -14.50 5.03 9.34
CA GLU A 65 -14.80 3.67 8.87
C GLU A 65 -16.26 3.32 9.10
N GLU A 66 -16.79 3.63 10.27
CA GLU A 66 -18.19 3.38 10.58
C GLU A 66 -19.13 4.19 9.70
N LEU A 67 -18.84 5.46 9.46
CA LEU A 67 -19.61 6.31 8.55
C LEU A 67 -19.66 5.72 7.14
N VAL A 68 -18.53 5.24 6.62
CA VAL A 68 -18.48 4.62 5.29
C VAL A 68 -19.22 3.28 5.28
N ARG A 69 -19.02 2.44 6.28
CA ARG A 69 -19.73 1.15 6.43
C ARG A 69 -21.25 1.32 6.48
N THR A 70 -21.73 2.42 7.04
CA THR A 70 -23.16 2.75 7.12
C THR A 70 -23.69 3.51 5.89
N GLY A 71 -22.89 3.60 4.81
CA GLY A 71 -23.32 4.11 3.50
C GLY A 71 -22.98 5.57 3.23
N ARG A 72 -22.14 6.22 4.05
CA ARG A 72 -21.63 7.54 3.73
C ARG A 72 -20.56 7.47 2.64
N ASP A 73 -20.52 8.49 1.82
CA ASP A 73 -19.52 8.60 0.76
C ASP A 73 -18.10 8.68 1.33
N ALA A 74 -17.27 7.68 0.97
CA ALA A 74 -15.91 7.54 1.48
C ALA A 74 -15.05 8.76 1.15
N GLN A 75 -15.25 9.39 0.00
CA GLN A 75 -14.52 10.58 -0.41
C GLN A 75 -14.86 11.78 0.48
N GLN A 76 -16.14 11.97 0.82
CA GLN A 76 -16.56 13.06 1.69
C GLN A 76 -16.03 12.87 3.12
N VAL A 77 -16.12 11.67 3.65
CA VAL A 77 -15.62 11.33 4.99
C VAL A 77 -14.11 11.53 5.06
N SER A 78 -13.35 11.00 4.11
CA SER A 78 -11.89 11.05 4.13
C SER A 78 -11.31 12.46 3.97
N ARG A 79 -12.06 13.41 3.41
CA ARG A 79 -11.68 14.85 3.41
C ARG A 79 -11.61 15.46 4.80
N LEU A 80 -12.25 14.82 5.78
CA LEU A 80 -12.26 15.28 7.18
C LEU A 80 -11.07 14.71 7.96
N LEU A 81 -10.37 13.73 7.43
CA LEU A 81 -9.19 13.11 8.01
C LEU A 81 -7.92 13.94 7.72
N SER A 82 -6.93 13.83 8.59
CA SER A 82 -5.56 14.26 8.31
C SER A 82 -4.91 13.30 7.30
N TRP A 83 -3.69 13.62 6.86
CA TRP A 83 -2.92 12.73 5.97
C TRP A 83 -2.68 11.36 6.61
N GLN A 84 -2.18 11.34 7.84
CA GLN A 84 -1.88 10.11 8.58
C GLN A 84 -3.14 9.27 8.85
N GLU A 85 -4.23 9.93 9.22
CA GLU A 85 -5.53 9.28 9.39
C GLU A 85 -6.07 8.69 8.08
N PHE A 86 -5.81 9.36 6.95
CA PHE A 86 -6.19 8.86 5.64
C PHE A 86 -5.42 7.58 5.27
N GLU A 87 -4.11 7.54 5.52
CA GLU A 87 -3.31 6.35 5.30
C GLU A 87 -3.74 5.18 6.21
N GLU A 88 -4.08 5.44 7.46
CA GLU A 88 -4.62 4.45 8.39
C GLU A 88 -5.98 3.92 7.90
N PHE A 89 -6.84 4.80 7.43
CA PHE A 89 -8.11 4.42 6.82
C PHE A 89 -7.94 3.52 5.58
N VAL A 90 -6.94 3.82 4.72
CA VAL A 90 -6.59 3.00 3.55
C VAL A 90 -6.04 1.63 3.98
N GLU A 91 -5.21 1.58 5.01
CA GLU A 91 -4.68 0.34 5.58
C GLU A 91 -5.81 -0.58 6.05
N THR A 92 -6.80 -0.05 6.77
CA THR A 92 -7.98 -0.81 7.17
C THR A 92 -8.77 -1.34 5.96
N ALA A 93 -8.92 -0.55 4.90
CA ALA A 93 -9.60 -1.01 3.69
C ALA A 93 -8.85 -2.14 2.97
N LEU A 94 -7.52 -2.11 3.00
CA LEU A 94 -6.66 -3.20 2.50
C LEU A 94 -6.82 -4.47 3.33
N ASP A 95 -6.78 -4.36 4.65
CA ASP A 95 -6.96 -5.48 5.59
C ASP A 95 -8.33 -6.16 5.39
N GLN A 96 -9.40 -5.38 5.29
CA GLN A 96 -10.75 -5.87 4.99
C GLN A 96 -10.85 -6.56 3.61
N SER A 97 -9.94 -6.23 2.69
CA SER A 97 -9.82 -6.85 1.36
C SER A 97 -8.85 -8.04 1.33
N GLY A 98 -8.37 -8.51 2.49
CA GLY A 98 -7.50 -9.67 2.63
C GLY A 98 -6.02 -9.42 2.33
N PHE A 99 -5.59 -8.16 2.36
CA PHE A 99 -4.17 -7.81 2.29
C PHE A 99 -3.60 -7.66 3.69
N GLN A 100 -2.36 -8.10 3.86
CA GLN A 100 -1.49 -7.62 4.93
C GLN A 100 -0.86 -6.31 4.47
N SER A 101 -0.61 -5.38 5.38
CA SER A 101 -0.01 -4.10 5.01
C SER A 101 0.93 -3.56 6.08
N VAL A 102 1.79 -2.63 5.66
CA VAL A 102 2.68 -1.87 6.53
C VAL A 102 2.84 -0.46 5.97
N ARG A 103 2.80 0.55 6.85
CA ARG A 103 2.93 1.97 6.51
C ARG A 103 4.35 2.49 6.73
N HIS A 104 4.67 3.60 6.03
CA HIS A 104 5.89 4.39 6.25
C HIS A 104 7.19 3.60 6.14
N ILE A 105 7.34 2.83 5.05
CA ILE A 105 8.60 2.15 4.79
C ILE A 105 9.63 3.11 4.25
N VAL A 106 10.62 3.42 5.06
CA VAL A 106 11.74 4.28 4.70
C VAL A 106 12.98 3.44 4.47
N PHE A 107 13.61 3.63 3.30
CA PHE A 107 14.83 2.92 2.95
C PHE A 107 15.78 3.76 2.11
N LYS A 108 17.03 3.34 2.07
CA LYS A 108 18.07 3.96 1.25
C LYS A 108 18.21 3.20 -0.07
N SER A 109 17.99 3.90 -1.17
CA SER A 109 18.25 3.41 -2.54
C SER A 109 19.59 3.92 -3.08
N LYS A 110 19.96 3.53 -4.29
CA LYS A 110 21.17 4.03 -4.98
C LYS A 110 21.13 5.55 -5.21
N VAL A 111 19.94 6.11 -5.36
CA VAL A 111 19.73 7.55 -5.66
C VAL A 111 19.23 8.36 -4.46
N GLY A 112 19.32 7.79 -3.24
CA GLY A 112 18.97 8.49 -2.00
C GLY A 112 17.88 7.80 -1.19
N ARG A 113 17.36 8.52 -0.20
CA ARG A 113 16.28 8.06 0.68
C ARG A 113 14.96 7.97 -0.11
N ARG A 114 14.24 6.88 0.08
CA ARG A 114 12.90 6.64 -0.47
C ARG A 114 11.93 6.34 0.66
N GLU A 115 10.69 6.68 0.42
CA GLU A 115 9.57 6.38 1.32
C GLU A 115 8.41 5.81 0.52
N ILE A 116 7.79 4.78 1.07
CA ILE A 116 6.57 4.16 0.57
C ILE A 116 5.51 4.39 1.63
N ASP A 117 4.39 4.99 1.25
CA ASP A 117 3.32 5.29 2.19
C ASP A 117 2.72 4.00 2.73
N ILE A 118 2.30 3.08 1.84
CA ILE A 118 1.78 1.76 2.22
C ILE A 118 2.34 0.69 1.27
N LEU A 119 2.89 -0.37 1.84
CA LEU A 119 3.21 -1.62 1.17
C LEU A 119 2.18 -2.67 1.62
N ALA A 120 1.43 -3.24 0.68
CA ALA A 120 0.42 -4.23 0.97
C ALA A 120 0.64 -5.49 0.12
N TRP A 121 0.29 -6.67 0.64
CA TRP A 121 0.46 -7.94 -0.07
C TRP A 121 -0.59 -8.98 0.35
N ASN A 122 -0.88 -9.87 -0.56
CA ASN A 122 -1.66 -11.08 -0.32
C ASN A 122 -1.01 -12.28 -1.02
N ALA A 123 -1.74 -13.35 -1.25
CA ALA A 123 -1.22 -14.55 -1.92
C ALA A 123 -0.95 -14.36 -3.44
N VAL A 124 -1.43 -13.26 -4.04
CA VAL A 124 -1.45 -13.05 -5.50
C VAL A 124 -0.45 -11.99 -5.95
N TRP A 125 -0.36 -10.87 -5.22
CA TRP A 125 0.42 -9.71 -5.62
C TRP A 125 0.87 -8.84 -4.45
N ILE A 126 1.81 -7.95 -4.75
CA ILE A 126 2.29 -6.90 -3.84
C ILE A 126 1.83 -5.56 -4.42
N LEU A 127 1.23 -4.72 -3.61
CA LEU A 127 0.84 -3.36 -3.95
C LEU A 127 1.78 -2.35 -3.29
N ILE A 128 2.26 -1.39 -4.07
CA ILE A 128 2.96 -0.22 -3.57
C ILE A 128 2.02 0.97 -3.74
N VAL A 129 1.43 1.41 -2.64
CA VAL A 129 0.40 2.47 -2.64
C VAL A 129 1.04 3.79 -2.28
N ASP A 130 0.86 4.79 -3.14
CA ASP A 130 1.17 6.19 -2.89
C ASP A 130 -0.15 6.92 -2.61
N CYS A 131 -0.34 7.39 -1.39
CA CYS A 131 -1.56 8.05 -0.94
C CYS A 131 -1.52 9.54 -1.25
N LYS A 132 -2.47 10.02 -2.03
CA LYS A 132 -2.56 11.44 -2.41
C LYS A 132 -3.87 12.06 -1.94
N HIS A 133 -3.80 12.93 -0.96
CA HIS A 133 -4.95 13.65 -0.41
C HIS A 133 -5.49 14.72 -1.38
N TRP A 134 -5.55 14.39 -2.68
CA TRP A 134 -6.04 15.26 -3.72
C TRP A 134 -7.56 15.13 -3.86
N SER A 135 -8.27 16.17 -3.49
CA SER A 135 -9.73 16.22 -3.55
C SER A 135 -10.28 16.72 -4.89
N ARG A 136 -9.43 17.24 -5.77
CA ARG A 136 -9.78 17.75 -7.11
C ARG A 136 -8.87 17.11 -8.15
N ALA A 137 -9.41 16.98 -9.36
CA ALA A 137 -8.61 16.54 -10.51
C ALA A 137 -7.41 17.49 -10.70
N LEU A 138 -6.22 16.94 -10.78
CA LEU A 138 -4.99 17.69 -11.04
C LEU A 138 -4.69 17.78 -12.52
N ALA A 139 -3.82 18.73 -12.88
CA ALA A 139 -3.25 18.77 -14.22
C ALA A 139 -2.49 17.46 -14.54
N TYR A 140 -2.62 17.01 -15.76
CA TYR A 140 -1.99 15.74 -16.25
C TYR A 140 -0.49 15.68 -15.92
N SER A 141 0.25 16.78 -16.09
CA SER A 141 1.68 16.83 -15.78
C SER A 141 2.02 16.46 -14.32
N ARG A 142 1.22 16.93 -13.36
CA ARG A 142 1.41 16.58 -11.94
C ARG A 142 1.14 15.11 -11.67
N MET A 143 0.10 14.58 -12.29
CA MET A 143 -0.25 13.16 -12.14
C MET A 143 0.82 12.28 -12.81
N LYS A 144 1.33 12.68 -13.97
CA LYS A 144 2.42 12.00 -14.67
C LYS A 144 3.69 11.97 -13.81
N ASN A 145 4.10 13.10 -13.25
CA ASN A 145 5.28 13.15 -12.38
C ASN A 145 5.12 12.26 -11.13
N ALA A 146 3.91 12.21 -10.55
CA ALA A 146 3.63 11.32 -9.42
C ALA A 146 3.70 9.84 -9.83
N ALA A 147 3.17 9.48 -11.00
CA ALA A 147 3.24 8.12 -11.52
C ALA A 147 4.69 7.69 -11.80
N GLU A 148 5.50 8.55 -12.43
CA GLU A 148 6.92 8.31 -12.68
C GLU A 148 7.69 8.12 -11.37
N ALA A 149 7.48 8.99 -10.38
CA ALA A 149 8.10 8.86 -9.06
C ALA A 149 7.66 7.58 -8.34
N GLN A 150 6.42 7.13 -8.52
CA GLN A 150 5.93 5.88 -7.94
C GLN A 150 6.58 4.66 -8.59
N VAL A 151 6.77 4.67 -9.90
CA VAL A 151 7.51 3.63 -10.62
C VAL A 151 8.97 3.55 -10.13
N GLU A 152 9.63 4.69 -9.96
CA GLU A 152 11.00 4.73 -9.42
C GLU A 152 11.09 4.14 -8.01
N ARG A 153 10.12 4.44 -7.12
CA ARG A 153 10.07 3.85 -5.77
C ARG A 153 9.90 2.34 -5.83
N ALA A 154 9.02 1.86 -6.70
CA ALA A 154 8.75 0.45 -6.89
C ALA A 154 9.99 -0.31 -7.40
N HIS A 155 10.68 0.22 -8.40
CA HIS A 155 11.95 -0.35 -8.87
C HIS A 155 13.02 -0.33 -7.77
N ALA A 156 13.14 0.77 -7.04
CA ALA A 156 14.10 0.87 -5.95
C ALA A 156 13.83 -0.16 -4.82
N LEU A 157 12.56 -0.46 -4.52
CA LEU A 157 12.20 -1.53 -3.58
C LEU A 157 12.47 -2.91 -4.16
N ALA A 158 12.19 -3.14 -5.45
CA ALA A 158 12.43 -4.42 -6.13
C ALA A 158 13.91 -4.83 -6.12
N GLU A 159 14.83 -3.87 -6.07
CA GLU A 159 16.27 -4.10 -5.91
C GLU A 159 16.68 -4.46 -4.46
N ARG A 160 15.76 -4.36 -3.50
CA ARG A 160 16.02 -4.50 -2.07
C ARG A 160 15.05 -5.52 -1.40
N PRO A 161 15.06 -6.79 -1.85
CA PRO A 161 14.14 -7.82 -1.36
C PRO A 161 14.23 -8.02 0.17
N GLU A 162 15.38 -7.76 0.77
CA GLU A 162 15.59 -7.85 2.20
C GLU A 162 14.70 -6.87 3.00
N ILE A 163 14.27 -5.77 2.40
CA ILE A 163 13.34 -4.83 3.06
C ILE A 163 11.96 -5.48 3.18
N MET A 164 11.47 -6.05 2.09
CA MET A 164 10.18 -6.74 2.07
C MET A 164 10.17 -7.92 3.04
N GLN A 165 11.24 -8.72 3.08
CA GLN A 165 11.37 -9.83 4.00
C GLN A 165 11.34 -9.41 5.47
N ARG A 166 11.96 -8.27 5.85
CA ARG A 166 11.89 -7.72 7.22
C ARG A 166 10.47 -7.39 7.65
N HIS A 167 9.60 -7.07 6.70
CA HIS A 167 8.19 -6.77 6.95
C HIS A 167 7.26 -7.98 6.78
N GLY A 168 7.83 -9.20 6.72
CA GLY A 168 7.05 -10.44 6.71
C GLY A 168 6.63 -10.92 5.33
N ILE A 169 7.06 -10.27 4.24
CA ILE A 169 6.78 -10.72 2.88
C ILE A 169 7.75 -11.87 2.55
N SER A 170 7.29 -13.11 2.72
CA SER A 170 8.08 -14.31 2.42
C SER A 170 8.11 -14.61 0.91
N ARG A 171 7.03 -14.33 0.21
CA ARG A 171 6.89 -14.55 -1.24
C ARG A 171 7.27 -13.30 -2.01
N ILE A 172 8.58 -13.13 -2.24
CA ILE A 172 9.12 -12.02 -3.04
C ILE A 172 9.05 -12.25 -4.56
N ASP A 173 8.62 -13.43 -4.99
CA ASP A 173 8.35 -13.80 -6.38
C ASP A 173 7.03 -13.24 -6.92
N LEU A 174 6.19 -12.68 -6.05
CA LEU A 174 4.91 -12.11 -6.42
C LEU A 174 5.10 -10.84 -7.28
N PRO A 175 4.19 -10.63 -8.26
CA PRO A 175 4.17 -9.40 -9.05
C PRO A 175 3.91 -8.18 -8.18
N MET A 176 4.71 -7.14 -8.36
CA MET A 176 4.61 -5.89 -7.64
C MET A 176 3.98 -4.82 -8.53
N VAL A 177 2.89 -4.21 -8.06
CA VAL A 177 2.13 -3.20 -8.80
C VAL A 177 2.16 -1.86 -8.07
N PRO A 178 2.78 -0.83 -8.66
CA PRO A 178 2.68 0.53 -8.15
C PRO A 178 1.29 1.12 -8.45
N ILE A 179 0.66 1.73 -7.45
CA ILE A 179 -0.61 2.45 -7.61
C ILE A 179 -0.56 3.81 -6.93
N ILE A 180 -1.37 4.74 -7.40
CA ILE A 180 -1.65 6.00 -6.71
C ILE A 180 -3.11 6.01 -6.29
N LEU A 181 -3.34 6.23 -5.00
CA LEU A 181 -4.67 6.38 -4.43
C LEU A 181 -4.98 7.85 -4.19
N THR A 182 -6.14 8.31 -4.69
CA THR A 182 -6.57 9.71 -4.58
C THR A 182 -7.91 9.81 -3.86
N LEU A 183 -8.17 10.94 -3.18
CA LEU A 183 -9.50 11.19 -2.60
C LEU A 183 -10.57 11.41 -3.68
N GLY A 184 -10.25 12.19 -4.70
CA GLY A 184 -11.16 12.53 -5.78
C GLY A 184 -11.02 11.63 -6.98
N GLU A 185 -12.05 11.62 -7.84
CA GLU A 185 -11.98 10.92 -9.12
C GLU A 185 -10.88 11.53 -10.01
N PRO A 186 -9.93 10.72 -10.49
CA PRO A 186 -8.91 11.17 -11.42
C PRO A 186 -9.53 11.35 -12.82
N ARG A 187 -8.98 12.27 -13.60
CA ARG A 187 -9.35 12.42 -15.02
C ARG A 187 -8.90 11.19 -15.82
N ASP A 188 -7.66 10.76 -15.59
CA ASP A 188 -7.05 9.60 -16.24
C ASP A 188 -6.85 8.50 -15.20
N ARG A 189 -7.39 7.32 -15.47
CA ARG A 189 -7.33 6.18 -14.53
C ARG A 189 -6.03 5.40 -14.61
N ILE A 190 -5.27 5.57 -15.67
CA ILE A 190 -3.95 4.93 -15.88
C ILE A 190 -3.03 5.97 -16.52
N ILE A 191 -1.86 6.16 -15.94
CA ILE A 191 -0.81 7.03 -16.48
C ILE A 191 0.52 6.27 -16.44
N GLY A 192 1.17 6.13 -17.59
CA GLY A 192 2.44 5.38 -17.66
C GLY A 192 2.30 3.94 -17.16
N ARG A 193 1.13 3.33 -17.37
CA ARG A 193 0.74 1.99 -16.89
C ARG A 193 0.58 1.90 -15.35
N VAL A 194 0.61 3.02 -14.61
CA VAL A 194 0.34 3.10 -13.18
C VAL A 194 -1.16 3.40 -13.00
N PRO A 195 -1.91 2.55 -12.28
CA PRO A 195 -3.29 2.83 -11.92
C PRO A 195 -3.39 4.03 -10.99
N ILE A 196 -4.30 4.94 -11.31
CA ILE A 196 -4.70 6.07 -10.47
C ILE A 196 -6.11 5.77 -10.00
N VAL A 197 -6.27 5.43 -8.74
CA VAL A 197 -7.52 4.90 -8.20
C VAL A 197 -8.14 5.93 -7.26
N ALA A 198 -9.42 6.27 -7.48
CA ALA A 198 -10.17 7.05 -6.50
C ALA A 198 -10.50 6.19 -5.27
N LEU A 199 -10.52 6.78 -4.09
CA LEU A 199 -10.87 6.06 -2.86
C LEU A 199 -12.26 5.41 -2.96
N SER A 200 -13.22 6.07 -3.58
CA SER A 200 -14.58 5.54 -3.82
C SER A 200 -14.61 4.26 -4.67
N LYS A 201 -13.54 3.98 -5.42
CA LYS A 201 -13.39 2.81 -6.30
C LYS A 201 -12.35 1.82 -5.80
N PHE A 202 -11.74 2.09 -4.64
CA PHE A 202 -10.60 1.30 -4.18
C PHE A 202 -10.97 -0.15 -3.87
N SER A 203 -12.07 -0.40 -3.17
CA SER A 203 -12.54 -1.76 -2.86
C SER A 203 -12.87 -2.55 -4.13
N SER A 204 -13.57 -1.95 -5.11
CA SER A 204 -13.83 -2.59 -6.42
C SER A 204 -12.52 -2.86 -7.16
N PHE A 205 -11.57 -1.91 -7.15
CA PHE A 205 -10.25 -2.12 -7.75
C PHE A 205 -9.53 -3.32 -7.13
N LEU A 206 -9.52 -3.46 -5.80
CA LEU A 206 -8.86 -4.58 -5.12
C LEU A 206 -9.50 -5.94 -5.44
N GLN A 207 -10.81 -5.98 -5.71
CA GLN A 207 -11.55 -7.19 -6.04
C GLN A 207 -11.45 -7.58 -7.52
N GLU A 208 -11.42 -6.61 -8.42
CA GLU A 208 -11.53 -6.82 -9.87
C GLU A 208 -10.19 -6.76 -10.59
N ALA A 209 -9.21 -6.01 -10.04
CA ALA A 209 -7.92 -5.84 -10.68
C ALA A 209 -7.06 -7.09 -10.60
N SER A 210 -6.36 -7.35 -11.69
CA SER A 210 -5.33 -8.40 -11.77
C SER A 210 -3.96 -7.77 -12.01
N PRO A 211 -2.91 -8.24 -11.34
CA PRO A 211 -1.55 -7.79 -11.65
C PRO A 211 -1.11 -8.13 -13.07
N TYR A 212 -1.82 -9.04 -13.72
CA TYR A 212 -1.57 -9.47 -15.09
C TYR A 212 -2.50 -8.82 -16.12
N ALA A 213 -3.32 -7.84 -15.70
CA ALA A 213 -4.19 -7.12 -16.62
C ALA A 213 -3.39 -6.30 -17.63
N ASP A 214 -3.82 -6.31 -18.87
CA ASP A 214 -3.23 -5.50 -19.94
C ASP A 214 -3.25 -4.01 -19.54
N GLY A 215 -2.13 -3.33 -19.77
CA GLY A 215 -2.00 -1.91 -19.48
C GLY A 215 -1.56 -1.57 -18.05
N ILE A 216 -1.46 -2.53 -17.13
CA ILE A 216 -0.91 -2.31 -15.77
C ILE A 216 0.59 -2.64 -15.75
N LEU A 217 1.37 -1.77 -15.11
CA LEU A 217 2.79 -2.01 -14.87
C LEU A 217 2.97 -3.02 -13.74
N THR A 218 3.66 -4.10 -14.06
CA THR A 218 4.07 -5.10 -13.08
C THR A 218 5.59 -5.16 -13.02
N ILE A 219 6.14 -5.11 -11.83
CA ILE A 219 7.58 -5.16 -11.56
C ILE A 219 7.89 -6.47 -10.84
N GLN A 220 8.90 -7.18 -11.33
CA GLN A 220 9.40 -8.38 -10.67
C GLN A 220 10.54 -8.02 -9.71
N VAL A 221 10.53 -8.63 -8.54
CA VAL A 221 11.59 -8.47 -7.56
C VAL A 221 12.85 -9.16 -8.07
N GLN A 222 13.97 -8.48 -8.01
CA GLN A 222 15.26 -9.04 -8.40
C GLN A 222 15.77 -9.97 -7.30
N THR A 223 15.51 -11.25 -7.43
CA THR A 223 16.20 -12.26 -6.60
C THR A 223 17.62 -12.38 -7.10
N ARG A 224 18.61 -12.06 -6.26
CA ARG A 224 19.99 -12.48 -6.52
C ARG A 224 20.01 -14.01 -6.50
N SER A 225 19.92 -14.64 -7.65
CA SER A 225 20.26 -16.05 -7.76
C SER A 225 21.71 -16.16 -7.30
N LYS A 226 21.94 -16.83 -6.18
CA LYS A 226 23.25 -17.40 -5.90
C LYS A 226 23.45 -18.44 -7.02
N GLN A 227 24.03 -18.01 -8.14
CA GLN A 227 24.73 -18.93 -9.02
C GLN A 227 25.90 -19.48 -8.18
N THR A 228 25.61 -20.50 -7.40
CA THR A 228 26.61 -21.40 -6.91
C THR A 228 27.14 -22.07 -8.16
N SER A 229 28.32 -21.63 -8.61
CA SER A 229 29.01 -22.27 -9.70
C SER A 229 29.34 -23.70 -9.21
N LEU A 230 28.53 -24.66 -9.58
CA LEU A 230 28.78 -26.09 -9.42
C LEU A 230 29.90 -26.59 -10.36
N LEU A 231 30.65 -25.65 -10.98
CA LEU A 231 31.75 -25.97 -11.90
C LEU A 231 33.13 -25.97 -11.27
N SER A 232 33.27 -25.85 -9.94
CA SER A 232 34.58 -25.84 -9.30
C SER A 232 34.99 -27.16 -8.61
N HIS A 233 34.32 -28.27 -8.88
CA HIS A 233 34.74 -29.59 -8.37
C HIS A 233 34.64 -30.68 -9.46
N ILE A 234 35.43 -30.50 -10.53
CA ILE A 234 35.90 -31.64 -11.31
C ILE A 234 37.33 -31.90 -10.82
N PRO A 235 37.59 -32.97 -10.08
CA PRO A 235 38.98 -33.34 -9.75
C PRO A 235 39.74 -33.67 -11.03
N SER A 236 40.82 -32.97 -11.26
CA SER A 236 41.80 -33.28 -12.30
C SER A 236 42.54 -34.58 -11.94
N GLN A 237 41.92 -35.74 -12.16
CA GLN A 237 42.60 -37.03 -12.17
C GLN A 237 42.04 -37.86 -13.31
N THR A 238 42.74 -37.85 -14.40
CA THR A 238 43.26 -39.04 -15.11
C THR A 238 44.03 -38.62 -16.35
N ARG A 239 45.25 -38.18 -16.13
CA ARG A 239 46.31 -38.36 -17.12
C ARG A 239 46.88 -39.75 -16.89
N ASN A 240 46.42 -40.75 -17.61
CA ASN A 240 47.12 -42.00 -17.75
C ASN A 240 47.16 -42.44 -19.22
N ARG A 241 48.36 -42.27 -19.78
CA ARG A 241 49.04 -43.14 -20.73
C ARG A 241 48.19 -43.79 -21.83
N MET A 242 48.25 -43.18 -23.01
CA MET A 242 48.15 -43.91 -24.26
C MET A 242 49.50 -44.59 -24.52
N PRO A 243 49.56 -45.86 -24.84
CA PRO A 243 50.75 -46.50 -25.32
C PRO A 243 50.99 -46.18 -26.77
N ASN A 244 52.26 -45.82 -27.08
CA ASN A 244 52.80 -45.71 -28.42
C ASN A 244 52.58 -46.99 -29.23
N LEU A 245 51.92 -46.88 -30.34
CA LEU A 245 51.89 -47.86 -31.41
C LEU A 245 52.41 -47.18 -32.70
N THR A 246 53.73 -46.99 -32.77
CA THR A 246 54.47 -46.83 -34.00
C THR A 246 55.33 -48.05 -34.15
N GLN A 247 55.16 -48.68 -35.26
CA GLN A 247 56.08 -49.55 -36.05
C GLN A 247 55.35 -50.80 -36.52
N ASN A 248 54.97 -50.82 -37.77
CA ASN A 248 55.38 -51.75 -38.78
C ASN A 248 54.50 -51.63 -40.04
N ALA A 249 54.99 -50.84 -40.97
CA ALA A 249 54.55 -50.93 -42.36
C ALA A 249 55.79 -50.90 -43.25
N GLU A 250 56.35 -52.03 -43.50
CA GLU A 250 57.22 -52.30 -44.65
C GLU A 250 57.05 -53.68 -45.19
N ARG A 251 56.92 -53.73 -46.51
CA ARG A 251 57.13 -54.85 -47.44
C ARG A 251 55.89 -55.71 -47.75
N ARG A 252 55.29 -55.47 -48.90
CA ARG A 252 55.57 -56.24 -50.15
C ARG A 252 54.69 -55.78 -51.29
N ARG A 253 55.35 -55.36 -52.36
CA ARG A 253 54.91 -55.48 -53.78
C ARG A 253 55.23 -56.87 -54.24
N PRO A 254 54.79 -57.34 -55.40
CA PRO A 254 54.52 -56.63 -56.65
C PRO A 254 53.04 -56.40 -56.96
#